data_43f3ba13cca173b6b41c5914affcf3ca
#
_entry.id   43f3ba13cca173b6b41c5914affcf3ca
#
_cell.length_a   1.000
_cell.length_b   1.000
_cell.length_c   1.000
_cell.angle_alpha   90.00
_cell.angle_beta   90.00
_cell.angle_gamma   90.00
#
_symmetry.space_group_name_H-M   'P 1'
#
loop_
_entity.id
_entity.type
_entity.pdbx_description
1 polymer ?
#
loop_
_entity_poly.entity_id
_entity_poly.type
_entity_poly.pdbx_seq_one_letter_code
_entity_poly.pdbx_strand_id
1 'polypeptide(L)'
;PYVLCEYLEQRGDWGILEEPVPYLESPPLRPEERERYEQPERSRETGGVYDHACRAVEQVLRRGAGEHGLPRMGTGDWNDGMDRVGEQGRGESVWLAWFAAHVLSRFAPVCGRMGDAQREERCRDWAGRFAAAADRAWDGAWFLRGYYDDGRPLGSRGDEECQLDYIA
;
A
#
# COMPACT_ATOMS: atom_id res chain seq x y z
N PRO A 1 -4.50 -6.14 5.82
CA PRO A 1 -3.52 -7.25 5.86
C PRO A 1 -2.50 -7.13 7.00
N TYR A 2 -1.94 -5.94 7.29
CA TYR A 2 -0.93 -5.76 8.35
C TYR A 2 -1.40 -6.30 9.70
N VAL A 3 -2.48 -5.75 10.25
CA VAL A 3 -3.02 -6.17 11.55
C VAL A 3 -3.43 -7.65 11.55
N LEU A 4 -3.94 -8.15 10.42
CA LEU A 4 -4.29 -9.58 10.28
C LEU A 4 -3.05 -10.47 10.43
N CYS A 5 -1.92 -10.12 9.79
CA CYS A 5 -0.68 -10.89 9.94
C CYS A 5 -0.19 -10.87 11.39
N GLU A 6 -0.21 -9.70 12.06
CA GLU A 6 0.12 -9.59 13.47
C GLU A 6 -0.77 -10.50 14.35
N TYR A 7 -2.08 -10.44 14.12
CA TYR A 7 -3.04 -11.26 14.87
C TYR A 7 -2.77 -12.76 14.70
N LEU A 8 -2.57 -13.21 13.46
CA LEU A 8 -2.29 -14.62 13.17
C LEU A 8 -1.00 -15.11 13.82
N GLU A 9 0.04 -14.30 13.81
CA GLU A 9 1.32 -14.63 14.45
C GLU A 9 1.23 -14.70 15.97
N GLN A 10 0.50 -13.77 16.58
CA GLN A 10 0.37 -13.69 18.04
C GLN A 10 -0.61 -14.71 18.60
N ARG A 11 -1.69 -14.99 17.90
CA ARG A 11 -2.79 -15.80 18.40
C ARG A 11 -2.83 -17.23 17.85
N GLY A 12 -2.27 -17.43 16.65
CA GLY A 12 -2.39 -18.72 15.97
C GLY A 12 -3.82 -19.09 15.55
N ASP A 13 -4.75 -18.15 15.61
CA ASP A 13 -6.16 -18.35 15.27
C ASP A 13 -6.41 -18.19 13.78
N TRP A 14 -6.16 -19.27 13.07
CA TRP A 14 -6.35 -19.31 11.61
C TRP A 14 -7.83 -19.36 11.19
N GLY A 15 -8.74 -19.74 12.10
CA GLY A 15 -10.17 -19.77 11.83
C GLY A 15 -10.75 -18.40 11.49
N ILE A 16 -10.14 -17.32 11.97
CA ILE A 16 -10.52 -15.95 11.66
C ILE A 16 -10.57 -15.67 10.15
N LEU A 17 -9.74 -16.37 9.35
CA LEU A 17 -9.67 -16.15 7.91
C LEU A 17 -10.95 -16.49 7.16
N GLU A 18 -11.74 -17.41 7.70
CA GLU A 18 -12.99 -17.88 7.13
C GLU A 18 -14.22 -17.15 7.70
N GLU A 19 -14.03 -16.31 8.73
CA GLU A 19 -15.14 -15.57 9.33
C GLU A 19 -15.82 -14.66 8.30
N PRO A 20 -17.14 -14.83 8.06
CA PRO A 20 -17.83 -14.05 7.05
C PRO A 20 -18.08 -12.61 7.53
N VAL A 21 -17.60 -11.65 6.78
CA VAL A 21 -17.74 -10.22 7.05
C VAL A 21 -18.42 -9.55 5.85
N PRO A 22 -19.47 -8.73 6.05
CA PRO A 22 -20.06 -7.99 4.95
C PRO A 22 -19.10 -6.92 4.41
N TYR A 23 -19.11 -6.73 3.08
CA TYR A 23 -18.43 -5.59 2.48
C TYR A 23 -19.14 -4.29 2.79
N LEU A 24 -18.47 -3.19 2.56
CA LEU A 24 -19.04 -1.85 2.63
C LEU A 24 -19.22 -1.33 1.21
N GLU A 25 -20.30 -0.59 1.00
CA GLU A 25 -20.63 0.06 -0.27
C GLU A 25 -20.67 1.57 -0.08
N SER A 26 -20.02 2.28 -1.00
CA SER A 26 -20.04 3.72 -1.09
C SER A 26 -19.94 4.11 -2.57
N PRO A 27 -20.66 5.15 -3.03
CA PRO A 27 -20.50 5.64 -4.38
C PRO A 27 -19.03 6.04 -4.64
N PRO A 28 -18.50 5.81 -5.85
CA PRO A 28 -17.16 6.27 -6.18
C PRO A 28 -17.08 7.79 -6.08
N LEU A 29 -15.90 8.31 -5.77
CA LEU A 29 -15.64 9.75 -5.79
C LEU A 29 -15.89 10.29 -7.21
N ARG A 30 -16.48 11.47 -7.30
CA ARG A 30 -16.61 12.19 -8.57
C ARG A 30 -15.23 12.71 -9.01
N PRO A 31 -15.04 13.04 -10.30
CA PRO A 31 -13.75 13.53 -10.80
C PRO A 31 -13.21 14.78 -10.08
N GLU A 32 -14.13 15.62 -9.57
CA GLU A 32 -13.82 16.84 -8.83
C GLU A 32 -13.65 16.64 -7.32
N GLU A 33 -14.04 15.47 -6.80
CA GLU A 33 -13.92 15.15 -5.38
C GLU A 33 -12.55 14.49 -5.08
N ARG A 34 -11.83 15.04 -4.12
CA ARG A 34 -10.59 14.44 -3.63
C ARG A 34 -10.83 13.47 -2.48
N GLU A 35 -11.84 13.73 -1.69
CA GLU A 35 -12.23 12.95 -0.51
C GLU A 35 -13.74 13.11 -0.24
N ARG A 36 -14.28 12.19 0.52
CA ARG A 36 -15.67 12.27 1.00
C ARG A 36 -15.77 11.66 2.38
N TYR A 37 -16.33 12.42 3.31
CA TYR A 37 -16.66 11.94 4.64
C TYR A 37 -18.12 11.50 4.67
N GLU A 38 -18.33 10.19 4.60
CA GLU A 38 -19.68 9.62 4.67
C GLU A 38 -19.63 8.29 5.45
N GLN A 39 -20.78 7.84 5.92
CA GLN A 39 -20.91 6.52 6.48
C GLN A 39 -21.30 5.54 5.35
N PRO A 40 -20.44 4.58 4.99
CA PRO A 40 -20.77 3.60 3.97
C PRO A 40 -21.89 2.67 4.43
N GLU A 41 -22.65 2.15 3.48
CA GLU A 41 -23.67 1.16 3.74
C GLU A 41 -23.09 -0.25 3.81
N ARG A 42 -23.75 -1.14 4.56
CA ARG A 42 -23.38 -2.56 4.55
C ARG A 42 -23.92 -3.21 3.28
N SER A 43 -23.05 -3.85 2.53
CA SER A 43 -23.41 -4.67 1.40
C SER A 43 -24.15 -5.94 1.84
N ARG A 44 -24.93 -6.50 0.94
CA ARG A 44 -25.47 -7.84 1.08
C ARG A 44 -24.44 -8.92 0.74
N GLU A 45 -23.38 -8.54 0.03
CA GLU A 45 -22.24 -9.43 -0.26
C GLU A 45 -21.35 -9.56 0.99
N THR A 46 -20.97 -10.80 1.30
CA THR A 46 -20.02 -11.12 2.36
C THR A 46 -18.83 -11.87 1.79
N GLY A 47 -17.67 -11.69 2.40
CA GLY A 47 -16.47 -12.47 2.12
C GLY A 47 -15.79 -12.89 3.42
N GLY A 48 -14.95 -13.88 3.38
CA GLY A 48 -14.09 -14.20 4.52
C GLY A 48 -13.08 -13.08 4.78
N VAL A 49 -12.58 -13.00 6.01
CA VAL A 49 -11.50 -12.03 6.34
C VAL A 49 -10.32 -12.17 5.39
N TYR A 50 -10.01 -13.39 4.93
CA TYR A 50 -9.00 -13.61 3.90
C TYR A 50 -9.34 -12.90 2.59
N ASP A 51 -10.60 -12.96 2.13
CA ASP A 51 -11.02 -12.28 0.89
C ASP A 51 -10.90 -10.77 1.00
N HIS A 52 -11.25 -10.20 2.15
CA HIS A 52 -11.05 -8.77 2.43
C HIS A 52 -9.58 -8.37 2.35
N ALA A 53 -8.69 -9.18 2.95
CA ALA A 53 -7.25 -8.94 2.89
C ALA A 53 -6.71 -9.05 1.45
N CYS A 54 -7.18 -10.04 0.69
CA CYS A 54 -6.84 -10.21 -0.73
C CYS A 54 -7.28 -9.00 -1.57
N ARG A 55 -8.50 -8.50 -1.39
CA ARG A 55 -8.99 -7.31 -2.11
C ARG A 55 -8.15 -6.07 -1.79
N ALA A 56 -7.75 -5.88 -0.52
CA ALA A 56 -6.88 -4.78 -0.12
C ALA A 56 -5.49 -4.86 -0.79
N VAL A 57 -4.86 -6.04 -0.77
CA VAL A 57 -3.58 -6.27 -1.45
C VAL A 57 -3.71 -6.04 -2.96
N GLU A 58 -4.75 -6.61 -3.57
CA GLU A 58 -5.00 -6.46 -5.02
C GLU A 58 -5.16 -5.00 -5.44
N GLN A 59 -5.76 -4.17 -4.62
CA GLN A 59 -5.91 -2.74 -4.89
C GLN A 59 -4.55 -2.03 -4.98
N VAL A 60 -3.61 -2.34 -4.07
CA VAL A 60 -2.26 -1.80 -4.11
C VAL A 60 -1.51 -2.28 -5.35
N LEU A 61 -1.54 -3.59 -5.61
CA LEU A 61 -0.85 -4.18 -6.76
C LEU A 61 -1.43 -3.73 -8.12
N ARG A 62 -2.71 -3.42 -8.17
CA ARG A 62 -3.38 -2.89 -9.38
C ARG A 62 -2.98 -1.45 -9.69
N ARG A 63 -2.77 -0.62 -8.67
CA ARG A 63 -2.16 0.72 -8.85
C ARG A 63 -0.75 0.60 -9.41
N GLY A 64 -0.03 -0.45 -9.04
CA GLY A 64 1.28 -0.79 -9.58
C GLY A 64 2.38 0.15 -9.11
N ALA A 65 3.52 0.02 -9.79
CA ALA A 65 4.69 0.84 -9.59
C ALA A 65 4.73 2.00 -10.60
N GLY A 66 5.37 3.09 -10.21
CA GLY A 66 5.69 4.20 -11.09
C GLY A 66 7.04 4.00 -11.80
N GLU A 67 7.61 5.08 -12.30
CA GLU A 67 8.84 5.09 -13.10
C GLU A 67 10.07 4.64 -12.31
N HIS A 68 10.11 4.97 -11.00
CA HIS A 68 11.20 4.57 -10.11
C HIS A 68 11.00 3.17 -9.50
N GLY A 69 9.88 2.51 -9.82
CA GLY A 69 9.55 1.18 -9.32
C GLY A 69 8.88 1.19 -7.94
N LEU A 70 8.60 2.36 -7.40
CA LEU A 70 7.93 2.55 -6.13
C LEU A 70 6.40 2.52 -6.29
N PRO A 71 5.61 2.22 -5.24
CA PRO A 71 4.16 2.27 -5.32
C PRO A 71 3.66 3.68 -5.64
N ARG A 72 2.68 3.77 -6.53
CA ARG A 72 1.96 5.03 -6.80
C ARG A 72 1.08 5.39 -5.62
N MET A 73 1.23 6.61 -5.11
CA MET A 73 0.53 7.05 -3.90
C MET A 73 -0.84 7.69 -4.16
N GLY A 74 -1.07 8.22 -5.38
CA GLY A 74 -2.29 8.96 -5.67
C GLY A 74 -2.37 10.24 -4.84
N THR A 75 -3.52 10.51 -4.22
CA THR A 75 -3.77 11.69 -3.38
C THR A 75 -3.23 11.59 -1.95
N GLY A 76 -2.34 10.66 -1.67
CA GLY A 76 -1.67 10.50 -0.39
C GLY A 76 -1.31 9.04 -0.09
N ASP A 77 -0.44 8.86 0.88
CA ASP A 77 -0.21 7.57 1.52
C ASP A 77 -0.79 7.59 2.95
N TRP A 78 -0.06 7.22 3.99
CA TRP A 78 -0.53 7.37 5.36
C TRP A 78 -0.57 8.84 5.82
N ASN A 79 0.18 9.72 5.15
CA ASN A 79 0.21 11.15 5.44
C ASN A 79 -0.72 11.90 4.49
N ASP A 80 -1.89 12.28 4.98
CA ASP A 80 -2.93 13.00 4.23
C ASP A 80 -2.46 14.37 3.72
N GLY A 81 -1.43 14.97 4.34
CA GLY A 81 -0.86 16.24 3.90
C GLY A 81 -0.06 16.18 2.59
N MET A 82 0.14 14.96 2.05
CA MET A 82 0.86 14.74 0.78
C MET A 82 -0.06 14.58 -0.44
N ASP A 83 -1.24 15.15 -0.40
CA ASP A 83 -2.29 15.01 -1.40
C ASP A 83 -1.91 15.51 -2.80
N ARG A 84 -0.91 16.40 -2.90
CA ARG A 84 -0.45 16.97 -4.17
C ARG A 84 0.76 16.28 -4.80
N VAL A 85 1.39 15.37 -4.09
CA VAL A 85 2.60 14.69 -4.58
C VAL A 85 2.29 13.79 -5.78
N GLY A 86 1.16 13.08 -5.72
CA GLY A 86 0.73 12.16 -6.76
C GLY A 86 -0.71 12.40 -7.26
N GLU A 87 -1.20 13.65 -7.22
CA GLU A 87 -2.61 13.94 -7.58
C GLU A 87 -2.94 13.61 -9.04
N GLN A 88 -1.94 13.60 -9.93
CA GLN A 88 -2.09 13.19 -11.33
C GLN A 88 -1.89 11.69 -11.55
N GLY A 89 -1.68 10.92 -10.47
CA GLY A 89 -1.58 9.47 -10.48
C GLY A 89 -0.20 8.91 -10.86
N ARG A 90 0.86 9.72 -10.91
CA ARG A 90 2.23 9.27 -11.21
C ARG A 90 3.15 9.31 -10.00
N GLY A 91 2.87 10.19 -9.03
CA GLY A 91 3.70 10.34 -7.83
C GLY A 91 3.88 9.05 -7.05
N GLU A 92 5.07 8.86 -6.49
CA GLU A 92 5.53 7.63 -5.87
C GLU A 92 5.96 7.86 -4.41
N SER A 93 5.79 6.84 -3.55
CA SER A 93 6.12 6.90 -2.13
C SER A 93 7.15 5.83 -1.74
N VAL A 94 8.28 6.26 -1.17
CA VAL A 94 9.30 5.37 -0.59
C VAL A 94 8.78 4.73 0.70
N TRP A 95 8.09 5.50 1.55
CA TRP A 95 7.46 4.96 2.77
C TRP A 95 6.49 3.83 2.44
N LEU A 96 5.61 4.07 1.44
CA LEU A 96 4.64 3.06 1.03
C LEU A 96 5.31 1.81 0.45
N ALA A 97 6.48 1.96 -0.20
CA ALA A 97 7.25 0.82 -0.71
C ALA A 97 7.73 -0.08 0.43
N TRP A 98 8.28 0.46 1.50
CA TRP A 98 8.68 -0.33 2.65
C TRP A 98 7.51 -0.96 3.37
N PHE A 99 6.44 -0.18 3.60
CA PHE A 99 5.24 -0.72 4.23
C PHE A 99 4.62 -1.84 3.40
N ALA A 100 4.50 -1.65 2.08
CA ALA A 100 3.98 -2.67 1.18
C ALA A 100 4.89 -3.91 1.14
N ALA A 101 6.22 -3.74 1.05
CA ALA A 101 7.16 -4.86 1.08
C ALA A 101 7.03 -5.67 2.38
N HIS A 102 6.94 -4.99 3.52
CA HIS A 102 6.73 -5.62 4.83
C HIS A 102 5.42 -6.41 4.87
N VAL A 103 4.31 -5.77 4.49
CA VAL A 103 2.98 -6.42 4.53
C VAL A 103 2.91 -7.60 3.58
N LEU A 104 3.38 -7.44 2.34
CA LEU A 104 3.32 -8.48 1.33
C LEU A 104 4.19 -9.69 1.69
N SER A 105 5.39 -9.48 2.24
CA SER A 105 6.26 -10.57 2.68
C SER A 105 5.63 -11.41 3.79
N ARG A 106 4.87 -10.79 4.69
CA ARG A 106 4.16 -11.49 5.79
C ARG A 106 2.83 -12.09 5.35
N PHE A 107 2.16 -11.50 4.35
CA PHE A 107 0.90 -12.01 3.84
C PHE A 107 1.10 -13.20 2.88
N ALA A 108 2.25 -13.29 2.20
CA ALA A 108 2.55 -14.41 1.30
C ALA A 108 2.40 -15.79 1.96
N PRO A 109 2.98 -16.07 3.16
CA PRO A 109 2.78 -17.35 3.84
C PRO A 109 1.31 -17.62 4.21
N VAL A 110 0.51 -16.58 4.48
CA VAL A 110 -0.93 -16.72 4.73
C VAL A 110 -1.63 -17.21 3.48
N CYS A 111 -1.29 -16.68 2.30
CA CYS A 111 -1.82 -17.15 1.02
C CYS A 111 -1.46 -18.62 0.78
N GLY A 112 -0.20 -19.01 1.02
CA GLY A 112 0.24 -20.41 0.88
C GLY A 112 -0.55 -21.36 1.78
N ARG A 113 -0.80 -20.96 3.02
CA ARG A 113 -1.61 -21.76 3.95
C ARG A 113 -3.08 -21.88 3.53
N MET A 114 -3.62 -20.85 2.85
CA MET A 114 -4.96 -20.88 2.25
C MET A 114 -5.02 -21.63 0.90
N GLY A 115 -3.90 -22.22 0.44
CA GLY A 115 -3.82 -22.93 -0.84
C GLY A 115 -3.72 -22.02 -2.07
N ASP A 116 -3.54 -20.71 -1.88
CA ASP A 116 -3.44 -19.71 -2.96
C ASP A 116 -1.97 -19.48 -3.35
N ALA A 117 -1.36 -20.51 -3.95
CA ALA A 117 0.05 -20.46 -4.35
C ALA A 117 0.37 -19.33 -5.34
N GLN A 118 -0.56 -19.02 -6.23
CA GLN A 118 -0.37 -17.93 -7.21
C GLN A 118 -0.25 -16.56 -6.52
N ARG A 119 -1.11 -16.31 -5.53
CA ARG A 119 -1.05 -15.06 -4.78
C ARG A 119 0.15 -15.02 -3.85
N GLU A 120 0.54 -16.16 -3.25
CA GLU A 120 1.77 -16.26 -2.46
C GLU A 120 2.98 -15.83 -3.29
N GLU A 121 3.18 -16.41 -4.47
CA GLU A 121 4.29 -16.07 -5.37
C GLU A 121 4.25 -14.58 -5.76
N ARG A 122 3.07 -14.09 -6.16
CA ARG A 122 2.89 -12.69 -6.54
C ARG A 122 3.20 -11.72 -5.39
N CYS A 123 2.80 -12.04 -4.17
CA CYS A 123 3.14 -11.23 -2.99
C CYS A 123 4.65 -11.21 -2.74
N ARG A 124 5.34 -12.35 -2.86
CA ARG A 124 6.80 -12.42 -2.71
C ARG A 124 7.53 -11.60 -3.78
N ASP A 125 7.11 -11.71 -5.04
CA ASP A 125 7.69 -10.95 -6.15
C ASP A 125 7.56 -9.44 -5.90
N TRP A 126 6.35 -8.96 -5.62
CA TRP A 126 6.12 -7.54 -5.38
C TRP A 126 6.81 -7.03 -4.12
N ALA A 127 6.89 -7.82 -3.05
CA ALA A 127 7.64 -7.46 -1.85
C ALA A 127 9.12 -7.21 -2.19
N GLY A 128 9.75 -8.11 -2.93
CA GLY A 128 11.14 -7.96 -3.38
C GLY A 128 11.35 -6.74 -4.29
N ARG A 129 10.43 -6.52 -5.23
CA ARG A 129 10.50 -5.37 -6.14
C ARG A 129 10.40 -4.03 -5.40
N PHE A 130 9.45 -3.89 -4.48
CA PHE A 130 9.28 -2.66 -3.71
C PHE A 130 10.45 -2.43 -2.75
N ALA A 131 10.96 -3.45 -2.07
CA ALA A 131 12.15 -3.33 -1.24
C ALA A 131 13.36 -2.85 -2.05
N ALA A 132 13.63 -3.48 -3.20
CA ALA A 132 14.73 -3.07 -4.07
C ALA A 132 14.56 -1.66 -4.65
N ALA A 133 13.32 -1.23 -4.90
CA ALA A 133 13.05 0.14 -5.37
C ALA A 133 13.29 1.16 -4.26
N ALA A 134 12.86 0.86 -3.03
CA ALA A 134 13.08 1.72 -1.86
C ALA A 134 14.57 1.87 -1.56
N ASP A 135 15.37 0.79 -1.65
CA ASP A 135 16.82 0.86 -1.45
C ASP A 135 17.50 1.81 -2.44
N ARG A 136 17.00 1.91 -3.68
CA ARG A 136 17.54 2.84 -4.69
C ARG A 136 17.19 4.31 -4.42
N ALA A 137 16.27 4.57 -3.50
CA ALA A 137 15.88 5.94 -3.12
C ALA A 137 16.83 6.58 -2.08
N TRP A 138 17.97 5.96 -1.79
CA TRP A 138 19.02 6.55 -0.96
C TRP A 138 19.76 7.65 -1.73
N ASP A 139 19.78 8.89 -1.22
CA ASP A 139 20.39 10.05 -1.88
C ASP A 139 21.84 10.35 -1.45
N GLY A 140 22.43 9.43 -0.66
CA GLY A 140 23.79 9.55 -0.11
C GLY A 140 23.84 10.09 1.32
N ALA A 141 22.73 10.56 1.88
CA ALA A 141 22.61 11.04 3.25
C ALA A 141 21.41 10.40 3.99
N TRP A 142 20.28 10.31 3.33
CA TRP A 142 19.07 9.64 3.82
C TRP A 142 18.21 9.14 2.68
N PHE A 143 17.12 8.46 2.95
CA PHE A 143 16.18 8.03 1.92
C PHE A 143 15.25 9.18 1.53
N LEU A 144 14.98 9.31 0.23
CA LEU A 144 13.95 10.20 -0.28
C LEU A 144 12.59 9.84 0.33
N ARG A 145 11.71 10.82 0.47
CA ARG A 145 10.33 10.58 0.87
C ARG A 145 9.48 10.04 -0.28
N GLY A 146 9.77 10.45 -1.50
CA GLY A 146 9.06 10.04 -2.69
C GLY A 146 9.45 10.81 -3.93
N TYR A 147 8.58 10.75 -4.94
CA TYR A 147 8.71 11.52 -6.18
C TYR A 147 7.36 12.16 -6.53
N TYR A 148 7.41 13.39 -7.00
CA TYR A 148 6.25 14.09 -7.52
C TYR A 148 5.77 13.50 -8.85
N ASP A 149 4.57 13.91 -9.31
CA ASP A 149 4.01 13.53 -10.61
C ASP A 149 4.89 13.89 -11.81
N ASP A 150 5.76 14.89 -11.68
CA ASP A 150 6.74 15.30 -12.68
C ASP A 150 8.10 14.60 -12.59
N GLY A 151 8.24 13.66 -11.66
CA GLY A 151 9.46 12.88 -11.43
C GLY A 151 10.50 13.59 -10.55
N ARG A 152 10.27 14.81 -10.06
CA ARG A 152 11.16 15.47 -9.11
C ARG A 152 11.19 14.70 -7.79
N PRO A 153 12.38 14.54 -7.17
CA PRO A 153 12.48 13.93 -5.84
C PRO A 153 11.87 14.82 -4.77
N LEU A 154 11.26 14.20 -3.77
CA LEU A 154 10.75 14.84 -2.55
C LEU A 154 11.60 14.40 -1.38
N GLY A 155 12.06 15.35 -0.57
CA GLY A 155 12.83 15.08 0.65
C GLY A 155 14.31 14.82 0.42
N SER A 156 14.85 15.18 -0.74
CA SER A 156 16.28 15.11 -1.04
C SER A 156 17.07 16.12 -0.21
N ARG A 157 18.31 15.77 0.15
CA ARG A 157 19.25 16.71 0.78
C ARG A 157 19.60 17.91 -0.12
N GLY A 158 19.43 17.78 -1.42
CA GLY A 158 19.64 18.83 -2.41
C GLY A 158 18.42 19.67 -2.72
N ASP A 159 17.28 19.36 -2.10
CA ASP A 159 16.04 20.11 -2.29
C ASP A 159 16.08 21.40 -1.45
N GLU A 160 15.86 22.55 -2.08
CA GLU A 160 15.85 23.85 -1.40
C GLU A 160 14.55 24.07 -0.58
N GLU A 161 13.44 23.43 -0.97
CA GLU A 161 12.13 23.61 -0.35
C GLU A 161 11.84 22.57 0.73
N CYS A 162 12.36 21.35 0.59
CA CYS A 162 12.00 20.23 1.44
C CYS A 162 13.16 19.26 1.63
N GLN A 163 14.01 19.55 2.61
CA GLN A 163 15.08 18.64 3.06
C GLN A 163 14.52 17.79 4.23
N LEU A 164 13.82 16.72 3.92
CA LEU A 164 13.24 15.85 4.92
C LEU A 164 13.83 14.44 4.82
N ASP A 165 14.54 14.01 5.86
CA ASP A 165 14.88 12.60 6.13
C ASP A 165 13.70 11.85 6.76
N TYR A 166 12.51 12.11 6.27
CA TYR A 166 11.29 11.76 6.94
C TYR A 166 10.70 10.46 6.43
N ILE A 167 10.98 9.39 7.15
CA ILE A 167 10.51 8.04 6.83
C ILE A 167 9.65 7.43 7.94
N ALA A 168 9.41 8.16 8.98
CA ALA A 168 8.57 7.68 10.08
C ALA A 168 7.11 7.51 9.68
#